data_5dfb3479933f5213f8e6b8c16048fa85
#
_entry.id   5dfb3479933f5213f8e6b8c16048fa85
#
_cell.length_a   1.000
_cell.length_b   1.000
_cell.length_c   1.000
_cell.angle_alpha   90.00
_cell.angle_beta   90.00
_cell.angle_gamma   90.00
#
_symmetry.space_group_name_H-M   'P 1'
#
loop_
_entity.id
_entity.type
_entity.pdbx_description
1 polymer ?
#
loop_
_entity_poly.entity_id
_entity_poly.type
_entity_poly.pdbx_seq_one_letter_code
_entity_poly.pdbx_strand_id
1 'polypeptide(L)'
;MESERTVGGRRSPTVVTGPLADYAAGFRQFLIAQGYARRTITVQVSLMAHLSRWLQAEGLTVDALRSSADIDRFFAERRARGHSSAVSANALVALLGFLRDRQVIGGPAADAGTPARRLLADYRRYLREERGSAAATVRGFSACAAMFLRVLPAERLEEALAAISAADVTRFVAGWAASRSPAYSKSMVSALRSVLRFLHSCGYIPRPLASAVPAVPGWRVAGRPRAVTGREVTAILAACDRGSARGRRDYAILMLLTRLGLRAGEVAGIGLSDIDWRQGLLMVRGKGNSLDGLPVPVDVGEAVADYIRHGRPRCKSRVLFVSVRAPFAGLSAASIGSAVRRACEAAGLDGFGPHRLRHAVACQLLREGASLNEIGQLLRQRDPRTTARYAIVDAGALAGLARPWPQGAER
;
A
#
# COMPACT_ATOMS: atom_id res chain seq x y z
N MET A 1 17.19 26.38 48.65
CA MET A 1 16.52 27.08 47.53
C MET A 1 15.91 26.01 46.68
N GLU A 2 14.63 25.71 46.93
CA GLU A 2 13.84 24.69 46.23
C GLU A 2 13.36 25.26 44.93
N SER A 3 13.66 24.53 43.82
CA SER A 3 13.16 24.83 42.48
C SER A 3 11.74 24.27 42.32
N GLU A 4 10.75 25.14 42.36
CA GLU A 4 9.36 24.83 42.06
C GLU A 4 9.24 24.28 40.63
N ARG A 5 8.90 23.00 40.52
CA ARG A 5 8.44 22.37 39.29
C ARG A 5 7.00 22.85 39.01
N THR A 6 6.87 23.72 38.04
CA THR A 6 5.59 24.20 37.53
C THR A 6 4.72 23.03 37.05
N VAL A 7 3.68 22.76 37.83
CA VAL A 7 2.64 21.77 37.53
C VAL A 7 1.88 22.17 36.26
N GLY A 8 1.86 21.26 35.27
CA GLY A 8 1.23 21.44 33.99
C GLY A 8 -0.23 21.89 34.06
N GLY A 9 -0.51 23.07 33.56
CA GLY A 9 -1.85 23.63 33.51
C GLY A 9 -2.84 22.70 32.80
N ARG A 10 -3.95 22.39 33.44
CA ARG A 10 -5.12 21.75 32.82
C ARG A 10 -5.60 22.64 31.67
N ARG A 11 -5.29 22.24 30.43
CA ARG A 11 -5.88 22.90 29.26
C ARG A 11 -7.39 22.70 29.33
N SER A 12 -8.15 23.77 29.36
CA SER A 12 -9.61 23.77 29.30
C SER A 12 -10.09 22.91 28.12
N PRO A 13 -11.20 22.19 28.25
CA PRO A 13 -11.71 21.36 27.18
C PRO A 13 -11.98 22.26 25.95
N THR A 14 -11.45 21.83 24.79
CA THR A 14 -11.67 22.56 23.53
C THR A 14 -13.17 22.57 23.22
N VAL A 15 -13.78 23.74 23.25
CA VAL A 15 -15.18 23.95 22.85
C VAL A 15 -15.21 24.07 21.33
N VAL A 16 -16.10 23.31 20.69
CA VAL A 16 -16.39 23.42 19.26
C VAL A 16 -17.60 24.33 19.12
N THR A 17 -17.44 25.41 18.37
CA THR A 17 -18.51 26.38 18.01
C THR A 17 -18.73 26.37 16.50
N GLY A 18 -19.86 26.86 16.01
CA GLY A 18 -20.18 26.92 14.59
C GLY A 18 -20.78 25.60 14.04
N PRO A 19 -20.77 25.40 12.72
CA PRO A 19 -21.56 24.35 12.04
C PRO A 19 -21.30 22.91 12.50
N LEU A 20 -20.16 22.62 13.14
CA LEU A 20 -19.83 21.28 13.64
C LEU A 20 -20.09 21.11 15.15
N ALA A 21 -20.63 22.12 15.84
CA ALA A 21 -20.82 22.08 17.29
C ALA A 21 -21.63 20.87 17.78
N ASP A 22 -22.77 20.60 17.14
CA ASP A 22 -23.70 19.53 17.49
C ASP A 22 -23.09 18.12 17.36
N TYR A 23 -22.06 18.00 16.53
CA TYR A 23 -21.39 16.73 16.27
C TYR A 23 -20.19 16.47 17.20
N ALA A 24 -19.75 17.45 17.99
CA ALA A 24 -18.52 17.38 18.76
C ALA A 24 -18.52 16.26 19.82
N ALA A 25 -19.63 16.13 20.56
CA ALA A 25 -19.79 15.08 21.57
C ALA A 25 -19.80 13.69 20.91
N GLY A 26 -20.56 13.52 19.84
CA GLY A 26 -20.65 12.26 19.10
C GLY A 26 -19.32 11.88 18.46
N PHE A 27 -18.57 12.84 17.93
CA PHE A 27 -17.24 12.58 17.37
C PHE A 27 -16.23 12.15 18.42
N ARG A 28 -16.24 12.78 19.60
CA ARG A 28 -15.42 12.35 20.75
C ARG A 28 -15.72 10.92 21.15
N GLN A 29 -16.99 10.56 21.27
CA GLN A 29 -17.44 9.19 21.58
C GLN A 29 -17.00 8.20 20.51
N PHE A 30 -17.14 8.56 19.23
CA PHE A 30 -16.67 7.76 18.10
C PHE A 30 -15.16 7.49 18.19
N LEU A 31 -14.33 8.50 18.48
CA LEU A 31 -12.90 8.33 18.63
C LEU A 31 -12.53 7.42 19.80
N ILE A 32 -13.24 7.54 20.92
CA ILE A 32 -13.08 6.65 22.10
C ILE A 32 -13.42 5.20 21.69
N ALA A 33 -14.55 4.99 21.03
CA ALA A 33 -14.99 3.67 20.59
C ALA A 33 -14.04 3.03 19.58
N GLN A 34 -13.35 3.86 18.76
CA GLN A 34 -12.30 3.42 17.85
C GLN A 34 -10.94 3.18 18.53
N GLY A 35 -10.82 3.41 19.83
CA GLY A 35 -9.62 3.16 20.64
C GLY A 35 -8.53 4.22 20.48
N TYR A 36 -8.86 5.45 20.07
CA TYR A 36 -7.88 6.53 20.00
C TYR A 36 -7.37 6.93 21.39
N ALA A 37 -6.07 7.18 21.51
CA ALA A 37 -5.47 7.69 22.73
C ALA A 37 -6.01 9.09 23.09
N ARG A 38 -6.14 9.40 24.39
CA ARG A 38 -6.66 10.68 24.88
C ARG A 38 -6.03 11.90 24.20
N ARG A 39 -4.70 11.91 24.06
CA ARG A 39 -3.96 12.99 23.39
C ARG A 39 -4.40 13.16 21.93
N THR A 40 -4.60 12.07 21.22
CA THR A 40 -5.05 12.08 19.81
C THR A 40 -6.48 12.59 19.72
N ILE A 41 -7.36 12.17 20.63
CA ILE A 41 -8.74 12.68 20.70
C ILE A 41 -8.74 14.20 20.89
N THR A 42 -7.94 14.72 21.81
CA THR A 42 -7.82 16.17 22.01
C THR A 42 -7.37 16.88 20.74
N VAL A 43 -6.36 16.36 20.04
CA VAL A 43 -5.87 16.93 18.78
C VAL A 43 -6.96 16.91 17.70
N GLN A 44 -7.68 15.81 17.55
CA GLN A 44 -8.74 15.66 16.54
C GLN A 44 -9.93 16.59 16.84
N VAL A 45 -10.35 16.71 18.09
CA VAL A 45 -11.41 17.65 18.50
C VAL A 45 -10.96 19.11 18.33
N SER A 46 -9.70 19.42 18.61
CA SER A 46 -9.14 20.75 18.34
C SER A 46 -9.12 21.06 16.85
N LEU A 47 -8.75 20.10 16.01
CA LEU A 47 -8.79 20.28 14.55
C LEU A 47 -10.23 20.50 14.06
N MET A 48 -11.20 19.75 14.59
CA MET A 48 -12.62 19.93 14.34
C MET A 48 -13.11 21.34 14.72
N ALA A 49 -12.68 21.85 15.88
CA ALA A 49 -13.01 23.20 16.32
C ALA A 49 -12.44 24.29 15.39
N HIS A 50 -11.22 24.12 14.90
CA HIS A 50 -10.62 25.02 13.92
C HIS A 50 -11.37 24.98 12.58
N LEU A 51 -11.71 23.78 12.09
CA LEU A 51 -12.47 23.60 10.87
C LEU A 51 -13.87 24.23 10.98
N SER A 52 -14.54 24.04 12.09
CA SER A 52 -15.88 24.61 12.33
C SER A 52 -15.90 26.13 12.32
N ARG A 53 -14.92 26.76 12.97
CA ARG A 53 -14.76 28.21 12.95
C ARG A 53 -14.41 28.76 11.55
N TRP A 54 -13.61 28.00 10.81
CA TRP A 54 -13.29 28.35 9.42
C TRP A 54 -14.55 28.28 8.53
N LEU A 55 -15.35 27.21 8.63
CA LEU A 55 -16.61 27.08 7.91
C LEU A 55 -17.55 28.26 8.23
N GLN A 56 -17.65 28.63 9.51
CA GLN A 56 -18.47 29.75 9.96
C GLN A 56 -17.98 31.10 9.38
N ALA A 57 -16.65 31.33 9.38
CA ALA A 57 -16.07 32.55 8.85
C ALA A 57 -16.26 32.69 7.33
N GLU A 58 -16.23 31.57 6.60
CA GLU A 58 -16.48 31.52 5.16
C GLU A 58 -17.98 31.46 4.79
N GLY A 59 -18.89 31.47 5.78
CA GLY A 59 -20.34 31.33 5.52
C GLY A 59 -20.73 29.95 4.95
N LEU A 60 -19.90 28.93 5.18
CA LEU A 60 -20.10 27.59 4.63
C LEU A 60 -20.80 26.66 5.62
N THR A 61 -21.65 25.78 5.09
CA THR A 61 -22.28 24.70 5.86
C THR A 61 -21.40 23.46 5.92
N VAL A 62 -21.81 22.46 6.72
CA VAL A 62 -21.12 21.17 6.82
C VAL A 62 -21.01 20.45 5.47
N ASP A 63 -21.96 20.68 4.55
CA ASP A 63 -21.95 20.11 3.20
C ASP A 63 -20.74 20.53 2.35
N ALA A 64 -20.10 21.67 2.63
CA ALA A 64 -18.85 22.08 1.98
C ALA A 64 -17.73 21.06 2.18
N LEU A 65 -17.79 20.24 3.24
CA LEU A 65 -16.82 19.16 3.50
C LEU A 65 -16.91 17.98 2.51
N ARG A 66 -17.88 18.01 1.60
CA ARG A 66 -17.95 17.09 0.46
C ARG A 66 -17.00 17.49 -0.66
N SER A 67 -16.66 18.76 -0.75
CA SER A 67 -15.75 19.34 -1.75
C SER A 67 -14.30 19.16 -1.34
N SER A 68 -13.49 18.56 -2.21
CA SER A 68 -12.04 18.49 -1.99
C SER A 68 -11.39 19.88 -2.08
N ALA A 69 -11.96 20.80 -2.86
CA ALA A 69 -11.43 22.14 -3.04
C ALA A 69 -11.54 22.96 -1.74
N ASP A 70 -12.67 22.87 -1.03
CA ASP A 70 -12.84 23.58 0.24
C ASP A 70 -11.95 23.00 1.35
N ILE A 71 -11.77 21.68 1.37
CA ILE A 71 -10.81 21.02 2.26
C ILE A 71 -9.38 21.49 1.98
N ASP A 72 -9.00 21.61 0.70
CA ASP A 72 -7.68 22.09 0.30
C ASP A 72 -7.47 23.58 0.65
N ARG A 73 -8.53 24.44 0.50
CA ARG A 73 -8.52 25.83 0.95
C ARG A 73 -8.29 25.93 2.47
N PHE A 74 -9.03 25.19 3.26
CA PHE A 74 -8.83 25.13 4.70
C PHE A 74 -7.39 24.79 5.08
N PHE A 75 -6.79 23.78 4.45
CA PHE A 75 -5.42 23.42 4.75
C PHE A 75 -4.38 24.40 4.19
N ALA A 76 -4.66 25.07 3.08
CA ALA A 76 -3.81 26.13 2.55
C ALA A 76 -3.71 27.28 3.54
N GLU A 77 -4.86 27.74 4.05
CA GLU A 77 -4.93 28.81 5.04
C GLU A 77 -4.28 28.41 6.38
N ARG A 78 -4.50 27.15 6.81
CA ARG A 78 -3.87 26.63 8.01
C ARG A 78 -2.35 26.62 7.91
N ARG A 79 -1.78 26.29 6.75
CA ARG A 79 -0.33 26.37 6.49
C ARG A 79 0.15 27.82 6.48
N ALA A 80 -0.61 28.72 5.85
CA ALA A 80 -0.29 30.16 5.83
C ALA A 80 -0.24 30.77 7.24
N ARG A 81 -1.06 30.26 8.18
CA ARG A 81 -1.03 30.65 9.60
C ARG A 81 0.08 29.97 10.43
N GLY A 82 1.05 29.30 9.79
CA GLY A 82 2.22 28.71 10.44
C GLY A 82 1.99 27.37 11.14
N HIS A 83 0.85 26.70 10.92
CA HIS A 83 0.65 25.37 11.48
C HIS A 83 1.49 24.33 10.70
N SER A 84 2.29 23.53 11.41
CA SER A 84 3.12 22.46 10.84
C SER A 84 2.50 21.06 10.99
N SER A 85 1.53 20.89 11.89
CA SER A 85 0.87 19.60 12.15
C SER A 85 -0.60 19.60 11.70
N ALA A 86 -1.10 18.42 11.30
CA ALA A 86 -2.48 18.25 10.83
C ALA A 86 -2.85 19.24 9.69
N VAL A 87 -1.98 19.29 8.66
CA VAL A 87 -2.07 20.23 7.53
C VAL A 87 -2.37 19.53 6.19
N SER A 88 -2.91 18.33 6.24
CA SER A 88 -3.30 17.55 5.06
C SER A 88 -4.68 16.91 5.24
N ALA A 89 -5.36 16.60 4.14
CA ALA A 89 -6.67 15.95 4.12
C ALA A 89 -6.72 14.65 4.95
N ASN A 90 -5.59 13.95 5.08
CA ASN A 90 -5.50 12.75 5.93
C ASN A 90 -5.83 13.03 7.41
N ALA A 91 -5.62 14.24 7.89
CA ALA A 91 -5.94 14.61 9.27
C ALA A 91 -7.46 14.65 9.53
N LEU A 92 -8.28 14.85 8.50
CA LEU A 92 -9.74 14.88 8.59
C LEU A 92 -10.41 13.51 8.30
N VAL A 93 -9.67 12.48 7.93
CA VAL A 93 -10.25 11.18 7.54
C VAL A 93 -11.20 10.63 8.61
N ALA A 94 -10.83 10.72 9.89
CA ALA A 94 -11.66 10.24 10.99
C ALA A 94 -12.96 11.07 11.12
N LEU A 95 -12.87 12.39 11.00
CA LEU A 95 -14.02 13.29 11.09
C LEU A 95 -14.96 13.12 9.89
N LEU A 96 -14.41 13.12 8.68
CA LEU A 96 -15.20 12.93 7.46
C LEU A 96 -15.86 11.55 7.43
N GLY A 97 -15.18 10.49 7.90
CA GLY A 97 -15.76 9.16 8.07
C GLY A 97 -16.93 9.19 9.04
N PHE A 98 -16.75 9.78 10.21
CA PHE A 98 -17.79 9.92 11.24
C PHE A 98 -19.04 10.66 10.72
N LEU A 99 -18.83 11.78 9.99
CA LEU A 99 -19.95 12.57 9.44
C LEU A 99 -20.70 11.82 8.34
N ARG A 100 -20.01 11.03 7.52
CA ARG A 100 -20.62 10.17 6.49
C ARG A 100 -21.41 9.01 7.09
N ASP A 101 -20.84 8.33 8.08
CA ASP A 101 -21.50 7.22 8.78
C ASP A 101 -22.79 7.67 9.47
N ARG A 102 -22.85 8.96 9.87
CA ARG A 102 -24.04 9.60 10.43
C ARG A 102 -24.97 10.23 9.38
N GLN A 103 -24.65 10.10 8.08
CA GLN A 103 -25.39 10.70 6.97
C GLN A 103 -25.50 12.24 7.06
N VAL A 104 -24.63 12.90 7.85
CA VAL A 104 -24.58 14.36 7.96
C VAL A 104 -24.05 14.97 6.67
N ILE A 105 -23.04 14.34 6.08
CA ILE A 105 -22.55 14.66 4.75
C ILE A 105 -22.72 13.46 3.84
N GLY A 106 -23.17 13.69 2.63
CA GLY A 106 -23.22 12.67 1.59
C GLY A 106 -21.81 12.11 1.28
N GLY A 107 -21.72 11.11 0.41
CA GLY A 107 -20.44 10.71 -0.20
C GLY A 107 -19.68 11.93 -0.71
N PRO A 108 -18.36 11.81 -0.99
CA PRO A 108 -17.65 12.88 -1.65
C PRO A 108 -18.54 13.39 -2.76
N ALA A 109 -18.76 14.72 -2.83
CA ALA A 109 -19.51 15.28 -3.93
C ALA A 109 -18.89 14.62 -5.18
N ALA A 110 -19.70 14.03 -6.04
CA ALA A 110 -19.29 13.87 -7.40
C ALA A 110 -18.95 15.30 -7.80
N ASP A 111 -17.69 15.67 -7.58
CA ASP A 111 -17.20 16.94 -8.05
C ASP A 111 -17.69 16.98 -9.49
N ALA A 112 -18.56 17.95 -9.83
CA ALA A 112 -18.77 18.36 -11.21
C ALA A 112 -17.41 18.90 -11.66
N GLY A 113 -16.43 18.09 -11.45
CA GLY A 113 -15.03 18.35 -11.41
C GLY A 113 -14.56 18.53 -12.82
N THR A 114 -13.46 19.19 -12.94
CA THR A 114 -12.73 19.40 -14.18
C THR A 114 -12.89 18.21 -15.14
N PRO A 115 -12.93 18.41 -16.44
CA PRO A 115 -13.00 17.32 -17.43
C PRO A 115 -12.02 16.17 -17.13
N ALA A 116 -10.82 16.49 -16.63
CA ALA A 116 -9.83 15.51 -16.21
C ALA A 116 -10.31 14.60 -15.05
N ARG A 117 -11.04 15.13 -14.07
CA ARG A 117 -11.56 14.31 -12.96
C ARG A 117 -12.69 13.39 -13.40
N ARG A 118 -13.58 13.87 -14.26
CA ARG A 118 -14.65 13.04 -14.87
C ARG A 118 -14.04 11.88 -15.63
N LEU A 119 -13.11 12.15 -16.51
CA LEU A 119 -12.38 11.16 -17.29
C LEU A 119 -11.64 10.13 -16.42
N LEU A 120 -11.04 10.57 -15.31
CA LEU A 120 -10.41 9.67 -14.32
C LEU A 120 -11.42 8.79 -13.59
N ALA A 121 -12.63 9.30 -13.31
CA ALA A 121 -13.70 8.51 -12.70
C ALA A 121 -14.21 7.43 -13.66
N ASP A 122 -14.40 7.77 -14.94
CA ASP A 122 -14.80 6.84 -15.99
C ASP A 122 -13.74 5.77 -16.23
N TYR A 123 -12.46 6.15 -16.28
CA TYR A 123 -11.37 5.20 -16.38
C TYR A 123 -11.31 4.22 -15.19
N ARG A 124 -11.57 4.70 -13.96
CA ARG A 124 -11.64 3.84 -12.77
C ARG A 124 -12.81 2.86 -12.85
N ARG A 125 -13.97 3.31 -13.36
CA ARG A 125 -15.14 2.46 -13.61
C ARG A 125 -14.80 1.40 -14.64
N TYR A 126 -14.30 1.76 -15.79
CA TYR A 126 -13.80 0.85 -16.84
C TYR A 126 -12.86 -0.23 -16.29
N LEU A 127 -11.86 0.17 -15.48
CA LEU A 127 -10.92 -0.78 -14.90
C LEU A 127 -11.59 -1.78 -13.95
N ARG A 128 -12.62 -1.37 -13.19
CA ARG A 128 -13.31 -2.23 -12.24
C ARG A 128 -14.33 -3.14 -12.91
N GLU A 129 -15.19 -2.56 -13.71
CA GLU A 129 -16.40 -3.21 -14.22
C GLU A 129 -16.13 -3.99 -15.51
N GLU A 130 -15.41 -3.39 -16.44
CA GLU A 130 -15.15 -4.04 -17.73
C GLU A 130 -13.86 -4.89 -17.71
N ARG A 131 -12.82 -4.43 -16.99
CA ARG A 131 -11.54 -5.15 -16.94
C ARG A 131 -11.39 -6.05 -15.71
N GLY A 132 -12.30 -6.03 -14.76
CA GLY A 132 -12.23 -6.83 -13.53
C GLY A 132 -10.93 -6.62 -12.74
N SER A 133 -10.33 -5.43 -12.81
CA SER A 133 -8.99 -5.19 -12.26
C SER A 133 -9.01 -5.13 -10.73
N ALA A 134 -8.02 -5.76 -10.10
CA ALA A 134 -7.84 -5.69 -8.65
C ALA A 134 -7.65 -4.24 -8.18
N ALA A 135 -8.12 -3.92 -6.97
CA ALA A 135 -8.09 -2.57 -6.40
C ALA A 135 -6.68 -1.92 -6.43
N ALA A 136 -5.63 -2.70 -6.24
CA ALA A 136 -4.24 -2.22 -6.32
C ALA A 136 -3.86 -1.78 -7.74
N THR A 137 -4.29 -2.54 -8.77
CA THR A 137 -4.10 -2.21 -10.18
C THR A 137 -4.87 -0.94 -10.53
N VAL A 138 -6.14 -0.85 -10.11
CA VAL A 138 -6.97 0.36 -10.31
C VAL A 138 -6.28 1.59 -9.72
N ARG A 139 -5.76 1.51 -8.48
CA ARG A 139 -5.03 2.63 -7.86
C ARG A 139 -3.79 3.02 -8.66
N GLY A 140 -2.93 2.07 -9.01
CA GLY A 140 -1.69 2.35 -9.74
C GLY A 140 -1.94 2.92 -11.14
N PHE A 141 -2.89 2.35 -11.86
CA PHE A 141 -3.24 2.78 -13.21
C PHE A 141 -3.92 4.14 -13.21
N SER A 142 -4.80 4.40 -12.23
CA SER A 142 -5.42 5.72 -12.05
C SER A 142 -4.41 6.80 -11.66
N ALA A 143 -3.38 6.46 -10.89
CA ALA A 143 -2.30 7.41 -10.56
C ALA A 143 -1.48 7.78 -11.82
N CYS A 144 -1.21 6.80 -12.69
CA CYS A 144 -0.58 7.04 -13.99
C CYS A 144 -1.45 7.95 -14.87
N ALA A 145 -2.75 7.66 -14.97
CA ALA A 145 -3.70 8.47 -15.73
C ALA A 145 -3.73 9.91 -15.21
N ALA A 146 -3.81 10.11 -13.90
CA ALA A 146 -3.80 11.43 -13.29
C ALA A 146 -2.50 12.21 -13.59
N MET A 147 -1.36 11.52 -13.61
CA MET A 147 -0.08 12.13 -13.93
C MET A 147 -0.01 12.51 -15.42
N PHE A 148 -0.54 11.68 -16.30
CA PHE A 148 -0.60 11.96 -17.72
C PHE A 148 -1.53 13.15 -18.04
N LEU A 149 -2.72 13.18 -17.44
CA LEU A 149 -3.67 14.28 -17.65
C LEU A 149 -3.18 15.63 -17.09
N ARG A 150 -2.30 15.64 -16.08
CA ARG A 150 -1.73 16.87 -15.51
C ARG A 150 -0.79 17.63 -16.46
N VAL A 151 -0.20 16.96 -17.43
CA VAL A 151 0.71 17.62 -18.41
C VAL A 151 -0.07 18.21 -19.57
N LEU A 152 -1.37 17.96 -19.65
CA LEU A 152 -2.26 18.54 -20.64
C LEU A 152 -2.93 19.81 -20.08
N PRO A 153 -3.23 20.83 -20.94
CA PRO A 153 -3.90 22.03 -20.51
C PRO A 153 -5.32 21.71 -20.02
N ALA A 154 -5.57 22.03 -18.74
CA ALA A 154 -6.82 21.64 -18.06
C ALA A 154 -8.07 22.30 -18.67
N GLU A 155 -7.91 23.55 -19.15
CA GLU A 155 -9.00 24.35 -19.73
C GLU A 155 -9.41 23.89 -21.13
N ARG A 156 -8.52 23.22 -21.85
CA ARG A 156 -8.70 22.70 -23.22
C ARG A 156 -8.37 21.21 -23.31
N LEU A 157 -8.79 20.45 -22.31
CA LEU A 157 -8.40 19.04 -22.21
C LEU A 157 -8.87 18.22 -23.40
N GLU A 158 -10.10 18.42 -23.88
CA GLU A 158 -10.68 17.68 -25.00
C GLU A 158 -9.92 17.98 -26.30
N GLU A 159 -9.64 19.25 -26.58
CA GLU A 159 -8.83 19.68 -27.72
C GLU A 159 -7.40 19.10 -27.66
N ALA A 160 -6.80 19.16 -26.47
CA ALA A 160 -5.45 18.63 -26.25
C ALA A 160 -5.39 17.11 -26.42
N LEU A 161 -6.42 16.37 -26.01
CA LEU A 161 -6.52 14.93 -26.23
C LEU A 161 -6.74 14.62 -27.73
N ALA A 162 -7.58 15.37 -28.42
CA ALA A 162 -7.81 15.21 -29.87
C ALA A 162 -6.55 15.48 -30.69
N ALA A 163 -5.69 16.40 -30.26
CA ALA A 163 -4.46 16.80 -30.93
C ALA A 163 -3.23 15.97 -30.52
N ILE A 164 -3.35 15.10 -29.52
CA ILE A 164 -2.19 14.38 -28.97
C ILE A 164 -1.50 13.49 -30.02
N SER A 165 -0.18 13.54 -30.01
CA SER A 165 0.67 12.80 -30.94
C SER A 165 1.51 11.70 -30.28
N ALA A 166 2.09 10.81 -31.09
CA ALA A 166 3.06 9.82 -30.62
C ALA A 166 4.31 10.48 -29.98
N ALA A 167 4.71 11.65 -30.49
CA ALA A 167 5.84 12.39 -29.94
C ALA A 167 5.55 12.90 -28.52
N ASP A 168 4.32 13.33 -28.22
CA ASP A 168 3.93 13.79 -26.89
C ASP A 168 3.92 12.63 -25.89
N VAL A 169 3.43 11.46 -26.30
CA VAL A 169 3.48 10.24 -25.48
C VAL A 169 4.92 9.85 -25.17
N THR A 170 5.80 9.88 -26.16
CA THR A 170 7.23 9.55 -25.98
C THR A 170 7.91 10.56 -25.06
N ARG A 171 7.65 11.86 -25.24
CA ARG A 171 8.17 12.94 -24.39
C ARG A 171 7.72 12.77 -22.93
N PHE A 172 6.46 12.45 -22.71
CA PHE A 172 5.94 12.17 -21.36
C PHE A 172 6.68 11.01 -20.70
N VAL A 173 6.89 9.90 -21.42
CA VAL A 173 7.63 8.74 -20.90
C VAL A 173 9.07 9.10 -20.60
N ALA A 174 9.76 9.80 -21.49
CA ALA A 174 11.14 10.22 -21.29
C ALA A 174 11.30 11.13 -20.05
N GLY A 175 10.35 12.05 -19.85
CA GLY A 175 10.40 13.00 -18.73
C GLY A 175 10.36 12.36 -17.33
N TRP A 176 9.61 11.25 -17.16
CA TRP A 176 9.56 10.60 -15.86
C TRP A 176 10.43 9.35 -15.75
N ALA A 177 10.80 8.71 -16.85
CA ALA A 177 11.62 7.49 -16.84
C ALA A 177 13.06 7.76 -16.36
N ALA A 178 13.61 8.93 -16.68
CA ALA A 178 14.99 9.30 -16.36
C ALA A 178 15.33 9.26 -14.86
N SER A 179 14.34 9.48 -13.97
CA SER A 179 14.53 9.56 -12.51
C SER A 179 14.00 8.36 -11.74
N ARG A 180 13.58 7.28 -12.41
CA ARG A 180 12.85 6.17 -11.78
C ARG A 180 13.50 4.82 -12.02
N SER A 181 13.23 3.87 -11.10
CA SER A 181 13.73 2.50 -11.26
C SER A 181 13.12 1.80 -12.48
N PRO A 182 13.86 0.89 -13.16
CA PRO A 182 13.34 0.14 -14.32
C PRO A 182 12.05 -0.64 -14.02
N ALA A 183 11.90 -1.18 -12.81
CA ALA A 183 10.69 -1.90 -12.40
C ALA A 183 9.46 -0.97 -12.32
N TYR A 184 9.64 0.21 -11.75
CA TYR A 184 8.59 1.24 -11.72
C TYR A 184 8.23 1.68 -13.14
N SER A 185 9.22 1.94 -13.98
CA SER A 185 9.05 2.36 -15.37
C SER A 185 8.26 1.33 -16.18
N LYS A 186 8.53 0.03 -16.04
CA LYS A 186 7.73 -1.04 -16.68
C LYS A 186 6.27 -1.04 -16.25
N SER A 187 6.00 -0.83 -14.96
CA SER A 187 4.63 -0.74 -14.42
C SER A 187 3.89 0.47 -15.01
N MET A 188 4.56 1.60 -15.08
CA MET A 188 4.00 2.84 -15.63
C MET A 188 3.73 2.74 -17.13
N VAL A 189 4.62 2.12 -17.91
CA VAL A 189 4.40 1.84 -19.35
C VAL A 189 3.14 0.98 -19.56
N SER A 190 2.96 -0.05 -18.74
CA SER A 190 1.75 -0.89 -18.79
C SER A 190 0.49 -0.10 -18.45
N ALA A 191 0.57 0.77 -17.44
CA ALA A 191 -0.52 1.64 -17.02
C ALA A 191 -0.86 2.68 -18.11
N LEU A 192 0.16 3.33 -18.68
CA LEU A 192 -0.03 4.33 -19.74
C LEU A 192 -0.65 3.71 -21.01
N ARG A 193 -0.19 2.53 -21.42
CA ARG A 193 -0.80 1.80 -22.54
C ARG A 193 -2.28 1.50 -22.27
N SER A 194 -2.64 1.17 -21.02
CA SER A 194 -4.03 0.93 -20.64
C SER A 194 -4.87 2.21 -20.73
N VAL A 195 -4.32 3.33 -20.24
CA VAL A 195 -4.99 4.66 -20.33
C VAL A 195 -5.22 5.04 -21.79
N LEU A 196 -4.21 4.95 -22.63
CA LEU A 196 -4.30 5.32 -24.05
C LEU A 196 -5.29 4.43 -24.81
N ARG A 197 -5.40 3.13 -24.50
CA ARG A 197 -6.44 2.27 -25.06
C ARG A 197 -7.83 2.71 -24.66
N PHE A 198 -8.03 3.02 -23.37
CA PHE A 198 -9.30 3.53 -22.87
C PHE A 198 -9.68 4.85 -23.57
N LEU A 199 -8.74 5.80 -23.64
CA LEU A 199 -9.00 7.09 -24.30
C LEU A 199 -9.38 6.91 -25.78
N HIS A 200 -8.75 5.97 -26.47
CA HIS A 200 -9.08 5.67 -27.84
C HIS A 200 -10.43 4.96 -27.98
N SER A 201 -10.71 3.96 -27.15
CA SER A 201 -11.98 3.23 -27.20
C SER A 201 -13.20 4.11 -26.86
N CYS A 202 -13.00 5.15 -26.07
CA CYS A 202 -14.04 6.14 -25.74
C CYS A 202 -14.05 7.36 -26.67
N GLY A 203 -13.23 7.38 -27.75
CA GLY A 203 -13.22 8.45 -28.74
C GLY A 203 -12.53 9.76 -28.31
N TYR A 204 -11.89 9.80 -27.13
CA TYR A 204 -11.14 10.98 -26.67
C TYR A 204 -9.89 11.26 -27.50
N ILE A 205 -9.25 10.23 -28.06
CA ILE A 205 -8.12 10.35 -28.98
C ILE A 205 -8.43 9.63 -30.30
N PRO A 206 -8.13 10.27 -31.45
CA PRO A 206 -8.51 9.71 -32.75
C PRO A 206 -7.64 8.54 -33.21
N ARG A 207 -6.43 8.39 -32.63
CA ARG A 207 -5.44 7.40 -33.06
C ARG A 207 -5.07 6.44 -31.93
N PRO A 208 -4.78 5.15 -32.21
CA PRO A 208 -4.39 4.17 -31.22
C PRO A 208 -2.92 4.37 -30.77
N LEU A 209 -2.69 5.30 -29.86
CA LEU A 209 -1.34 5.68 -29.40
C LEU A 209 -0.70 4.71 -28.38
N ALA A 210 -1.38 3.64 -28.00
CA ALA A 210 -0.82 2.67 -27.05
C ALA A 210 0.46 1.97 -27.55
N SER A 211 0.61 1.83 -28.86
CA SER A 211 1.83 1.27 -29.51
C SER A 211 3.00 2.25 -29.52
N ALA A 212 2.72 3.56 -29.49
CA ALA A 212 3.74 4.60 -29.43
C ALA A 212 4.45 4.69 -28.06
N VAL A 213 3.91 4.04 -27.02
CA VAL A 213 4.57 4.01 -25.70
C VAL A 213 5.84 3.16 -25.79
N PRO A 214 7.04 3.75 -25.59
CA PRO A 214 8.30 3.03 -25.71
C PRO A 214 8.35 1.84 -24.75
N ALA A 215 8.98 0.75 -25.19
CA ALA A 215 9.31 -0.34 -24.28
C ALA A 215 10.47 0.11 -23.38
N VAL A 216 10.34 -0.11 -22.07
CA VAL A 216 11.48 0.07 -21.18
C VAL A 216 12.42 -1.13 -21.38
N PRO A 217 13.65 -0.91 -21.88
CA PRO A 217 14.60 -1.99 -22.07
C PRO A 217 14.79 -2.75 -20.77
N GLY A 218 14.60 -4.04 -20.84
CA GLY A 218 14.83 -4.92 -19.69
C GLY A 218 16.28 -5.33 -19.60
N TRP A 219 17.24 -4.40 -19.76
CA TRP A 219 18.65 -4.73 -19.65
C TRP A 219 18.93 -5.33 -18.27
N ARG A 220 19.16 -6.61 -18.28
CA ARG A 220 19.28 -7.50 -17.10
C ARG A 220 20.66 -7.46 -16.48
N VAL A 221 21.43 -6.38 -16.72
CA VAL A 221 22.85 -6.30 -16.33
C VAL A 221 23.07 -5.60 -14.98
N ALA A 222 22.11 -4.88 -14.44
CA ALA A 222 22.23 -4.37 -13.10
C ALA A 222 21.95 -5.52 -12.10
N GLY A 223 23.00 -6.11 -11.58
CA GLY A 223 23.11 -7.07 -10.49
C GLY A 223 21.87 -7.92 -10.21
N ARG A 224 21.94 -9.24 -10.44
CA ARG A 224 20.94 -10.16 -9.90
C ARG A 224 20.76 -9.81 -8.42
N PRO A 225 19.52 -9.52 -7.95
CA PRO A 225 19.34 -9.28 -6.53
C PRO A 225 19.89 -10.49 -5.78
N ARG A 226 20.91 -10.28 -4.97
CA ARG A 226 21.49 -11.34 -4.15
C ARG A 226 20.35 -12.02 -3.40
N ALA A 227 20.30 -13.35 -3.46
CA ALA A 227 19.32 -14.13 -2.71
C ALA A 227 19.51 -13.83 -1.21
N VAL A 228 18.40 -13.67 -0.48
CA VAL A 228 18.44 -13.55 0.97
C VAL A 228 18.90 -14.89 1.54
N THR A 229 19.92 -14.85 2.36
CA THR A 229 20.52 -16.04 2.97
C THR A 229 19.73 -16.49 4.21
N GLY A 230 19.90 -17.73 4.62
CA GLY A 230 19.31 -18.23 5.88
C GLY A 230 19.79 -17.42 7.10
N ARG A 231 21.06 -16.96 7.11
CA ARG A 231 21.59 -16.09 8.18
C ARG A 231 20.87 -14.75 8.24
N GLU A 232 20.59 -14.13 7.09
CA GLU A 232 19.83 -12.88 7.03
C GLU A 232 18.37 -13.09 7.47
N VAL A 233 17.74 -14.22 7.13
CA VAL A 233 16.41 -14.59 7.62
C VAL A 233 16.41 -14.72 9.14
N THR A 234 17.38 -15.44 9.70
CA THR A 234 17.53 -15.59 11.16
C THR A 234 17.74 -14.23 11.84
N ALA A 235 18.58 -13.37 11.26
CA ALA A 235 18.85 -12.04 11.80
C ALA A 235 17.62 -11.14 11.86
N ILE A 236 16.80 -11.09 10.79
CA ILE A 236 15.56 -10.27 10.78
C ILE A 236 14.50 -10.81 11.75
N LEU A 237 14.43 -12.11 11.96
CA LEU A 237 13.54 -12.72 12.94
C LEU A 237 13.98 -12.40 14.37
N ALA A 238 15.29 -12.51 14.65
CA ALA A 238 15.86 -12.18 15.96
C ALA A 238 15.78 -10.69 16.31
N ALA A 239 15.81 -9.81 15.31
CA ALA A 239 15.70 -8.37 15.50
C ALA A 239 14.27 -7.88 15.88
N CYS A 240 13.26 -8.77 15.84
CA CYS A 240 11.91 -8.40 16.24
C CYS A 240 11.78 -8.33 17.77
N ASP A 241 11.47 -7.16 18.30
CA ASP A 241 11.16 -6.96 19.72
C ASP A 241 9.81 -7.61 20.10
N ARG A 242 9.84 -8.89 20.44
CA ARG A 242 8.66 -9.66 20.85
C ARG A 242 8.08 -9.23 22.20
N GLY A 243 8.71 -8.32 22.93
CA GLY A 243 8.14 -7.65 24.09
C GLY A 243 7.03 -6.66 23.75
N SER A 244 7.04 -6.11 22.55
CA SER A 244 6.06 -5.14 22.07
C SER A 244 4.97 -5.75 21.18
N ALA A 245 3.77 -5.15 21.21
CA ALA A 245 2.66 -5.53 20.32
C ALA A 245 3.02 -5.45 18.81
N ARG A 246 3.82 -4.45 18.47
CA ARG A 246 4.32 -4.31 17.09
C ARG A 246 5.31 -5.40 16.73
N GLY A 247 6.25 -5.68 17.59
CA GLY A 247 7.28 -6.69 17.32
C GLY A 247 6.70 -8.09 17.23
N ARG A 248 5.74 -8.48 18.10
CA ARG A 248 4.99 -9.74 17.97
C ARG A 248 4.28 -9.84 16.62
N ARG A 249 3.60 -8.77 16.22
CA ARG A 249 2.94 -8.71 14.91
C ARG A 249 3.92 -8.87 13.77
N ASP A 250 5.00 -8.09 13.77
CA ASP A 250 5.97 -8.07 12.69
C ASP A 250 6.73 -9.42 12.62
N TYR A 251 7.00 -10.06 13.77
CA TYR A 251 7.55 -11.41 13.86
C TYR A 251 6.60 -12.46 13.22
N ALA A 252 5.32 -12.47 13.57
CA ALA A 252 4.35 -13.38 12.97
C ALA A 252 4.20 -13.18 11.45
N ILE A 253 4.26 -11.93 10.99
CA ILE A 253 4.29 -11.60 9.56
C ILE A 253 5.52 -12.19 8.88
N LEU A 254 6.70 -12.03 9.48
CA LEU A 254 7.96 -12.58 8.94
C LEU A 254 7.94 -14.10 8.92
N MET A 255 7.42 -14.77 9.94
CA MET A 255 7.26 -16.23 9.96
C MET A 255 6.42 -16.73 8.79
N LEU A 256 5.27 -16.11 8.52
CA LEU A 256 4.43 -16.44 7.35
C LEU A 256 5.16 -16.23 6.02
N LEU A 257 5.94 -15.15 5.90
CA LEU A 257 6.68 -14.83 4.68
C LEU A 257 7.87 -15.79 4.45
N THR A 258 8.59 -16.16 5.51
CA THR A 258 9.83 -16.92 5.43
C THR A 258 9.62 -18.43 5.46
N ARG A 259 8.54 -18.93 6.09
CA ARG A 259 8.23 -20.36 6.16
C ARG A 259 7.28 -20.81 5.06
N LEU A 260 6.23 -20.02 4.78
CA LEU A 260 5.20 -20.37 3.80
C LEU A 260 5.38 -19.64 2.46
N GLY A 261 6.34 -18.75 2.34
CA GLY A 261 6.60 -18.00 1.12
C GLY A 261 5.39 -17.17 0.65
N LEU A 262 4.51 -16.72 1.54
CA LEU A 262 3.32 -15.96 1.19
C LEU A 262 3.65 -14.62 0.50
N ARG A 263 2.75 -14.16 -0.37
CA ARG A 263 2.85 -12.79 -0.90
C ARG A 263 2.37 -11.78 0.14
N ALA A 264 2.93 -10.57 0.11
CA ALA A 264 2.51 -9.51 1.03
C ALA A 264 0.99 -9.23 1.01
N GLY A 265 0.37 -9.33 -0.17
CA GLY A 265 -1.08 -9.18 -0.30
C GLY A 265 -1.87 -10.33 0.30
N GLU A 266 -1.36 -11.55 0.21
CA GLU A 266 -1.94 -12.74 0.83
C GLU A 266 -1.90 -12.59 2.36
N VAL A 267 -0.74 -12.25 2.93
CA VAL A 267 -0.59 -12.00 4.38
C VAL A 267 -1.52 -10.89 4.87
N ALA A 268 -1.64 -9.79 4.11
CA ALA A 268 -2.52 -8.68 4.46
C ALA A 268 -4.01 -9.05 4.42
N GLY A 269 -4.37 -10.04 3.61
CA GLY A 269 -5.76 -10.50 3.44
C GLY A 269 -6.20 -11.59 4.40
N ILE A 270 -5.30 -12.16 5.21
CA ILE A 270 -5.67 -13.23 6.16
C ILE A 270 -6.68 -12.71 7.19
N GLY A 271 -7.81 -13.40 7.30
CA GLY A 271 -8.80 -13.19 8.34
C GLY A 271 -8.57 -14.12 9.55
N LEU A 272 -9.16 -13.78 10.68
CA LEU A 272 -9.13 -14.65 11.88
C LEU A 272 -9.79 -16.02 11.66
N SER A 273 -10.76 -16.10 10.75
CA SER A 273 -11.48 -17.31 10.39
C SER A 273 -10.77 -18.15 9.32
N ASP A 274 -9.69 -17.64 8.72
CA ASP A 274 -8.96 -18.37 7.67
C ASP A 274 -7.96 -19.37 8.26
N ILE A 275 -7.81 -19.42 9.60
CA ILE A 275 -6.93 -20.37 10.31
C ILE A 275 -7.80 -21.43 10.98
N ASP A 276 -7.67 -22.67 10.53
CA ASP A 276 -8.18 -23.83 11.23
C ASP A 276 -7.12 -24.35 12.22
N TRP A 277 -7.27 -23.97 13.48
CA TRP A 277 -6.34 -24.35 14.55
C TRP A 277 -6.37 -25.84 14.89
N ARG A 278 -7.47 -26.54 14.60
CA ARG A 278 -7.60 -27.98 14.89
C ARG A 278 -6.88 -28.80 13.84
N GLN A 279 -7.01 -28.41 12.58
CA GLN A 279 -6.37 -29.12 11.46
C GLN A 279 -4.97 -28.57 11.14
N GLY A 280 -4.58 -27.45 11.75
CA GLY A 280 -3.31 -26.78 11.42
C GLY A 280 -3.27 -26.25 9.99
N LEU A 281 -4.38 -25.76 9.46
CA LEU A 281 -4.50 -25.29 8.09
C LEU A 281 -4.75 -23.77 8.03
N LEU A 282 -4.11 -23.11 7.08
CA LEU A 282 -4.34 -21.72 6.72
C LEU A 282 -4.95 -21.63 5.32
N MET A 283 -6.14 -21.07 5.23
CA MET A 283 -6.79 -20.78 3.96
C MET A 283 -6.27 -19.47 3.38
N VAL A 284 -5.66 -19.53 2.21
CA VAL A 284 -5.03 -18.36 1.56
C VAL A 284 -5.75 -18.03 0.25
N ARG A 285 -6.14 -16.76 0.08
CA ARG A 285 -6.73 -16.25 -1.15
C ARG A 285 -5.65 -15.82 -2.12
N GLY A 286 -5.52 -16.55 -3.22
CA GLY A 286 -4.57 -16.30 -4.29
C GLY A 286 -5.07 -15.30 -5.33
N LYS A 287 -4.27 -15.10 -6.38
CA LYS A 287 -4.65 -14.26 -7.52
C LYS A 287 -5.85 -14.87 -8.27
N GLY A 288 -6.87 -14.06 -8.54
CA GLY A 288 -8.11 -14.51 -9.18
C GLY A 288 -9.10 -15.16 -8.20
N ASN A 289 -8.97 -14.85 -6.89
CA ASN A 289 -9.85 -15.33 -5.82
C ASN A 289 -9.81 -16.88 -5.61
N SER A 290 -8.74 -17.56 -6.05
CA SER A 290 -8.53 -18.95 -5.69
C SER A 290 -8.31 -19.10 -4.19
N LEU A 291 -8.86 -20.14 -3.59
CA LEU A 291 -8.70 -20.46 -2.18
C LEU A 291 -7.85 -21.73 -2.06
N ASP A 292 -6.71 -21.62 -1.42
CA ASP A 292 -5.75 -22.71 -1.27
C ASP A 292 -5.49 -22.95 0.22
N GLY A 293 -5.58 -24.22 0.69
CA GLY A 293 -5.23 -24.62 2.04
C GLY A 293 -3.73 -24.90 2.16
N LEU A 294 -3.08 -24.32 3.16
CA LEU A 294 -1.67 -24.57 3.47
C LEU A 294 -1.52 -25.13 4.87
N PRO A 295 -0.74 -26.20 5.06
CA PRO A 295 -0.37 -26.65 6.40
C PRO A 295 0.45 -25.56 7.11
N VAL A 296 0.12 -25.31 8.36
CA VAL A 296 0.80 -24.30 9.20
C VAL A 296 1.84 -25.03 10.05
N PRO A 297 3.15 -24.79 9.84
CA PRO A 297 4.18 -25.29 10.74
C PRO A 297 3.96 -24.82 12.19
N VAL A 298 4.36 -25.63 13.16
CA VAL A 298 4.13 -25.34 14.59
C VAL A 298 4.69 -23.97 14.98
N ASP A 299 5.91 -23.66 14.57
CA ASP A 299 6.59 -22.39 14.87
C ASP A 299 5.84 -21.17 14.31
N VAL A 300 5.21 -21.31 13.14
CA VAL A 300 4.35 -20.28 12.54
C VAL A 300 3.06 -20.13 13.32
N GLY A 301 2.43 -21.26 13.68
CA GLY A 301 1.21 -21.28 14.49
C GLY A 301 1.41 -20.60 15.83
N GLU A 302 2.50 -20.92 16.54
CA GLU A 302 2.89 -20.31 17.82
C GLU A 302 3.10 -18.79 17.69
N ALA A 303 3.82 -18.36 16.65
CA ALA A 303 4.04 -16.93 16.41
C ALA A 303 2.74 -16.16 16.17
N VAL A 304 1.83 -16.73 15.39
CA VAL A 304 0.52 -16.12 15.11
C VAL A 304 -0.35 -16.12 16.36
N ALA A 305 -0.36 -17.23 17.15
CA ALA A 305 -1.10 -17.32 18.40
C ALA A 305 -0.58 -16.33 19.46
N ASP A 306 0.74 -16.15 19.59
CA ASP A 306 1.36 -15.17 20.47
C ASP A 306 0.93 -13.74 20.09
N TYR A 307 0.94 -13.41 18.79
CA TYR A 307 0.43 -12.13 18.33
C TYR A 307 -1.04 -11.92 18.65
N ILE A 308 -1.89 -12.92 18.40
CA ILE A 308 -3.35 -12.81 18.68
C ILE A 308 -3.61 -12.58 20.17
N ARG A 309 -2.93 -13.33 21.03
CA ARG A 309 -3.14 -13.27 22.49
C ARG A 309 -2.55 -12.02 23.14
N HIS A 310 -1.35 -11.61 22.73
CA HIS A 310 -0.57 -10.64 23.48
C HIS A 310 -0.20 -9.37 22.69
N GLY A 311 -0.37 -9.39 21.34
CA GLY A 311 0.04 -8.27 20.48
C GLY A 311 -1.09 -7.59 19.74
N ARG A 312 -2.18 -8.33 19.44
CA ARG A 312 -3.27 -7.82 18.63
C ARG A 312 -4.20 -6.92 19.44
N PRO A 313 -4.40 -5.64 19.03
CA PRO A 313 -5.35 -4.76 19.70
C PRO A 313 -6.78 -5.35 19.67
N ARG A 314 -7.54 -5.15 20.74
CA ARG A 314 -8.97 -5.46 20.76
C ARG A 314 -9.70 -4.51 19.82
N CYS A 315 -10.24 -5.01 18.73
CA CYS A 315 -10.93 -4.23 17.71
C CYS A 315 -11.99 -5.08 16.98
N LYS A 316 -12.91 -4.41 16.29
CA LYS A 316 -13.96 -5.07 15.49
C LYS A 316 -13.47 -5.72 14.19
N SER A 317 -12.26 -5.40 13.75
CA SER A 317 -11.70 -5.96 12.51
C SER A 317 -11.55 -7.47 12.60
N ARG A 318 -12.01 -8.18 11.57
CA ARG A 318 -11.83 -9.63 11.41
C ARG A 318 -10.53 -9.98 10.69
N VAL A 319 -9.78 -8.97 10.20
CA VAL A 319 -8.46 -9.19 9.59
C VAL A 319 -7.46 -9.57 10.68
N LEU A 320 -6.60 -10.54 10.40
CA LEU A 320 -5.59 -11.02 11.36
C LEU A 320 -4.62 -9.91 11.75
N PHE A 321 -3.97 -9.30 10.78
CA PHE A 321 -2.95 -8.28 11.02
C PHE A 321 -3.54 -6.87 10.92
N VAL A 322 -3.51 -6.16 12.03
CA VAL A 322 -4.06 -4.79 12.13
C VAL A 322 -2.98 -3.79 12.56
N SER A 323 -3.27 -2.51 12.35
CA SER A 323 -2.46 -1.42 12.90
C SER A 323 -2.41 -1.51 14.43
N VAL A 324 -1.26 -1.25 15.03
CA VAL A 324 -1.13 -1.15 16.50
C VAL A 324 -1.61 0.19 17.06
N ARG A 325 -1.96 1.12 16.19
CA ARG A 325 -2.56 2.43 16.53
C ARG A 325 -3.95 2.51 15.93
N ALA A 326 -4.87 3.14 16.69
CA ALA A 326 -6.20 3.40 16.19
C ALA A 326 -6.17 4.12 14.82
N PRO A 327 -7.11 3.81 13.93
CA PRO A 327 -8.35 3.05 14.13
C PRO A 327 -8.20 1.51 13.98
N PHE A 328 -7.06 0.92 14.23
CA PHE A 328 -6.79 -0.53 14.16
C PHE A 328 -7.21 -1.18 12.83
N ALA A 329 -7.04 -0.45 11.74
CA ALA A 329 -7.36 -0.94 10.40
C ALA A 329 -6.46 -2.12 10.00
N GLY A 330 -6.98 -3.00 9.16
CA GLY A 330 -6.20 -4.08 8.55
C GLY A 330 -4.97 -3.54 7.81
N LEU A 331 -3.86 -4.26 7.88
CA LEU A 331 -2.64 -3.86 7.19
C LEU A 331 -2.79 -4.03 5.67
N SER A 332 -2.21 -3.11 4.91
CA SER A 332 -2.06 -3.25 3.47
C SER A 332 -0.81 -4.05 3.11
N ALA A 333 -0.71 -4.53 1.86
CA ALA A 333 0.52 -5.14 1.35
C ALA A 333 1.76 -4.21 1.48
N ALA A 334 1.57 -2.90 1.34
CA ALA A 334 2.63 -1.92 1.57
C ALA A 334 3.07 -1.86 3.04
N SER A 335 2.12 -1.99 3.98
CA SER A 335 2.40 -2.07 5.42
C SER A 335 3.15 -3.34 5.79
N ILE A 336 2.82 -4.48 5.17
CA ILE A 336 3.60 -5.74 5.28
C ILE A 336 5.04 -5.52 4.79
N GLY A 337 5.21 -4.87 3.62
CA GLY A 337 6.54 -4.51 3.12
C GLY A 337 7.32 -3.59 4.06
N SER A 338 6.63 -2.68 4.76
CA SER A 338 7.25 -1.81 5.77
C SER A 338 7.67 -2.58 7.03
N ALA A 339 6.94 -3.63 7.43
CA ALA A 339 7.34 -4.52 8.52
C ALA A 339 8.67 -5.23 8.18
N VAL A 340 8.80 -5.76 6.96
CA VAL A 340 10.05 -6.39 6.50
C VAL A 340 11.22 -5.40 6.53
N ARG A 341 11.03 -4.18 5.98
CA ARG A 341 12.10 -3.16 5.98
C ARG A 341 12.55 -2.78 7.38
N ARG A 342 11.62 -2.57 8.31
CA ARG A 342 11.97 -2.29 9.72
C ARG A 342 12.79 -3.41 10.36
N ALA A 343 12.45 -4.66 10.07
CA ALA A 343 13.22 -5.80 10.57
C ALA A 343 14.63 -5.84 9.97
N CYS A 344 14.78 -5.51 8.68
CA CYS A 344 16.09 -5.35 8.06
C CYS A 344 16.91 -4.23 8.73
N GLU A 345 16.32 -3.06 8.92
CA GLU A 345 16.95 -1.91 9.60
C GLU A 345 17.39 -2.28 11.02
N ALA A 346 16.51 -2.96 11.78
CA ALA A 346 16.85 -3.41 13.14
C ALA A 346 17.94 -4.48 13.17
N ALA A 347 18.08 -5.29 12.12
CA ALA A 347 19.13 -6.29 11.95
C ALA A 347 20.43 -5.72 11.34
N GLY A 348 20.49 -4.43 11.02
CA GLY A 348 21.65 -3.81 10.35
C GLY A 348 21.85 -4.28 8.90
N LEU A 349 20.79 -4.73 8.24
CA LEU A 349 20.82 -5.22 6.86
C LEU A 349 20.31 -4.19 5.86
N ASP A 350 20.81 -4.27 4.63
CA ASP A 350 20.22 -3.53 3.53
C ASP A 350 18.72 -3.88 3.37
N GLY A 351 17.89 -2.85 3.26
CA GLY A 351 16.44 -3.01 3.17
C GLY A 351 16.00 -3.79 1.92
N PHE A 352 15.20 -4.81 2.13
CA PHE A 352 14.57 -5.56 1.03
C PHE A 352 13.06 -5.74 1.25
N GLY A 353 12.38 -6.18 0.21
CA GLY A 353 10.93 -6.38 0.27
C GLY A 353 10.52 -7.85 0.44
N PRO A 354 9.22 -8.10 0.76
CA PRO A 354 8.68 -9.46 0.98
C PRO A 354 8.91 -10.43 -0.18
N HIS A 355 8.99 -9.92 -1.41
CA HIS A 355 9.22 -10.75 -2.57
C HIS A 355 10.58 -11.46 -2.56
N ARG A 356 11.61 -10.82 -1.97
CA ARG A 356 12.93 -11.46 -1.81
C ARG A 356 12.90 -12.59 -0.80
N LEU A 357 12.08 -12.49 0.26
CA LEU A 357 11.89 -13.61 1.22
C LEU A 357 11.23 -14.81 0.56
N ARG A 358 10.20 -14.58 -0.25
CA ARG A 358 9.57 -15.65 -1.04
C ARG A 358 10.54 -16.29 -2.04
N HIS A 359 11.44 -15.51 -2.64
CA HIS A 359 12.54 -16.03 -3.45
C HIS A 359 13.50 -16.90 -2.63
N ALA A 360 13.84 -16.46 -1.42
CA ALA A 360 14.72 -17.24 -0.54
C ALA A 360 14.12 -18.62 -0.20
N VAL A 361 12.81 -18.68 0.12
CA VAL A 361 12.09 -19.94 0.34
C VAL A 361 12.18 -20.85 -0.89
N ALA A 362 11.93 -20.31 -2.09
CA ALA A 362 12.01 -21.10 -3.31
C ALA A 362 13.43 -21.64 -3.58
N CYS A 363 14.45 -20.81 -3.41
CA CYS A 363 15.84 -21.21 -3.57
C CYS A 363 16.28 -22.22 -2.50
N GLN A 364 15.80 -22.11 -1.27
CA GLN A 364 16.06 -23.06 -0.21
C GLN A 364 15.49 -24.43 -0.56
N LEU A 365 14.21 -24.49 -0.92
CA LEU A 365 13.55 -25.74 -1.32
C LEU A 365 14.24 -26.42 -2.51
N LEU A 366 14.69 -25.60 -3.49
CA LEU A 366 15.44 -26.12 -4.63
C LEU A 366 16.77 -26.77 -4.22
N ARG A 367 17.51 -26.16 -3.26
CA ARG A 367 18.73 -26.74 -2.72
C ARG A 367 18.49 -27.99 -1.89
N GLU A 368 17.33 -28.11 -1.27
CA GLU A 368 16.88 -29.29 -0.53
C GLU A 368 16.37 -30.39 -1.47
N GLY A 369 16.42 -30.20 -2.79
CA GLY A 369 16.08 -31.18 -3.81
C GLY A 369 14.63 -31.17 -4.27
N ALA A 370 13.81 -30.21 -3.83
CA ALA A 370 12.44 -30.09 -4.29
C ALA A 370 12.37 -29.77 -5.79
N SER A 371 11.47 -30.42 -6.50
CA SER A 371 11.23 -30.16 -7.92
C SER A 371 10.58 -28.77 -8.14
N LEU A 372 10.78 -28.20 -9.32
CA LEU A 372 10.12 -26.94 -9.69
C LEU A 372 8.60 -27.02 -9.62
N ASN A 373 8.02 -28.22 -9.84
CA ASN A 373 6.58 -28.42 -9.74
C ASN A 373 6.12 -28.30 -8.27
N GLU A 374 6.79 -28.97 -7.34
CA GLU A 374 6.49 -28.90 -5.90
C GLU A 374 6.65 -27.50 -5.36
N ILE A 375 7.74 -26.80 -5.75
CA ILE A 375 7.95 -25.38 -5.42
C ILE A 375 6.82 -24.53 -6.00
N GLY A 376 6.40 -24.79 -7.24
CA GLY A 376 5.28 -24.10 -7.89
C GLY A 376 3.96 -24.30 -7.13
N GLN A 377 3.68 -25.52 -6.68
CA GLN A 377 2.50 -25.85 -5.87
C GLN A 377 2.53 -25.16 -4.52
N LEU A 378 3.61 -25.29 -3.75
CA LEU A 378 3.75 -24.63 -2.45
C LEU A 378 3.59 -23.12 -2.57
N LEU A 379 4.21 -22.51 -3.58
CA LEU A 379 4.14 -21.10 -3.81
C LEU A 379 2.87 -20.66 -4.58
N ARG A 380 1.98 -21.58 -4.93
CA ARG A 380 0.73 -21.28 -5.66
C ARG A 380 0.99 -20.45 -6.93
N GLN A 381 1.93 -20.94 -7.76
CA GLN A 381 2.30 -20.34 -9.04
C GLN A 381 1.70 -21.16 -10.18
N ARG A 382 0.73 -20.61 -10.89
CA ARG A 382 0.08 -21.29 -12.02
C ARG A 382 0.94 -21.36 -13.28
N ASP A 383 1.87 -20.40 -13.44
CA ASP A 383 2.75 -20.33 -14.61
C ASP A 383 4.13 -20.91 -14.25
N PRO A 384 4.50 -22.06 -14.82
CA PRO A 384 5.80 -22.71 -14.61
C PRO A 384 7.00 -21.80 -14.93
N ARG A 385 6.84 -20.86 -15.86
CA ARG A 385 7.89 -19.89 -16.21
C ARG A 385 8.23 -18.99 -15.03
N THR A 386 7.28 -18.72 -14.13
CA THR A 386 7.53 -17.95 -12.93
C THR A 386 8.39 -18.73 -11.94
N THR A 387 8.17 -20.04 -11.84
CA THR A 387 8.93 -20.95 -10.97
C THR A 387 10.33 -21.21 -11.54
N ALA A 388 10.47 -21.40 -12.83
CA ALA A 388 11.75 -21.58 -13.51
C ALA A 388 12.75 -20.40 -13.27
N ARG A 389 12.24 -19.22 -12.93
CA ARG A 389 13.11 -18.07 -12.59
C ARG A 389 13.92 -18.29 -11.31
N TYR A 390 13.50 -19.18 -10.43
CA TYR A 390 14.25 -19.53 -9.22
C TYR A 390 15.49 -20.35 -9.55
N ALA A 391 15.40 -21.30 -10.49
CA ALA A 391 16.53 -22.07 -10.97
C ALA A 391 17.63 -21.18 -11.61
N ILE A 392 17.23 -20.10 -12.31
CA ILE A 392 18.17 -19.15 -12.93
C ILE A 392 18.95 -18.32 -11.88
N VAL A 393 18.39 -18.16 -10.68
CA VAL A 393 18.99 -17.32 -9.64
C VAL A 393 20.03 -18.09 -8.81
N ASP A 394 19.95 -19.42 -8.74
CA ASP A 394 20.94 -20.24 -8.03
C ASP A 394 22.14 -20.57 -8.95
N ALA A 395 23.05 -19.61 -9.07
CA ALA A 395 24.26 -19.79 -9.86
C ALA A 395 25.17 -20.90 -9.32
N GLY A 396 25.07 -21.24 -8.02
CA GLY A 396 25.83 -22.34 -7.41
C GLY A 396 25.35 -23.72 -7.90
N ALA A 397 24.02 -23.91 -7.96
CA ALA A 397 23.45 -25.13 -8.52
C ALA A 397 23.74 -25.26 -10.03
N LEU A 398 23.75 -24.16 -10.77
CA LEU A 398 24.07 -24.14 -12.19
C LEU A 398 25.59 -24.36 -12.45
N ALA A 399 26.46 -23.91 -11.58
CA ALA A 399 27.90 -24.10 -11.71
C ALA A 399 28.29 -25.58 -11.61
N GLY A 400 27.53 -26.37 -10.79
CA GLY A 400 27.75 -27.83 -10.70
C GLY A 400 27.29 -28.61 -11.96
N LEU A 401 26.43 -28.01 -12.79
CA LEU A 401 25.96 -28.57 -14.06
C LEU A 401 26.76 -28.05 -15.28
N ALA A 402 27.54 -27.00 -15.09
CA ALA A 402 28.37 -26.44 -16.14
C ALA A 402 29.56 -27.38 -16.43
N ARG A 403 29.74 -27.74 -17.68
CA ARG A 403 30.99 -28.40 -18.09
C ARG A 403 32.16 -27.47 -17.78
N PRO A 404 33.30 -28.00 -17.26
CA PRO A 404 34.50 -27.20 -17.05
C PRO A 404 34.88 -26.54 -18.39
N TRP A 405 35.19 -25.23 -18.30
CA TRP A 405 35.71 -24.51 -19.46
C TRP A 405 36.93 -25.22 -19.99
N PRO A 406 37.07 -25.50 -21.30
CA PRO A 406 38.27 -26.09 -21.84
C PRO A 406 39.44 -25.17 -21.45
N GLN A 407 40.33 -25.69 -20.61
CA GLN A 407 41.61 -24.99 -20.39
C GLN A 407 42.33 -25.01 -21.72
N GLY A 408 42.64 -23.84 -22.25
CA GLY A 408 43.39 -23.73 -23.50
C GLY A 408 44.68 -24.51 -23.37
N ALA A 409 44.94 -25.40 -24.35
CA ALA A 409 46.25 -26.02 -24.45
C ALA A 409 47.26 -24.90 -24.53
N GLU A 410 48.17 -24.81 -23.55
CA GLU A 410 49.35 -23.98 -23.67
C GLU A 410 50.10 -24.39 -24.94
N ARG A 411 50.27 -23.44 -25.84
CA ARG A 411 51.20 -23.56 -26.97
C ARG A 411 52.51 -22.87 -26.60
#